data_63cdc91995eb8a4b01673e478d582db2
#
_entry.id   63cdc91995eb8a4b01673e478d582db2
#
_cell.length_a   1.000
_cell.length_b   1.000
_cell.length_c   1.000
_cell.angle_alpha   90.00
_cell.angle_beta   90.00
_cell.angle_gamma   90.00
#
_symmetry.space_group_name_H-M   'P 1'
#
loop_
_entity.id
_entity.type
_entity.pdbx_description
1 polymer ?
#
loop_
_entity_poly.entity_id
_entity_poly.type
_entity_poly.pdbx_seq_one_letter_code
_entity_poly.pdbx_strand_id
1 'polypeptide(L)'
;MGRGRGFKLRAVSIAALAAGALAVAHTQTPAETAPAAATPPAQPAADVQHGKAVTYTCLGCHGIEGYKNAYPMYSVPELRGQNAEYLAIALHGYRDGDRAHITMHSQTETLSDQDMADAAAFLAGKPLVSSGKAAGTPPQAAQLCVSCHGPDGVAVAPIYPSLAGQHEDYIVRALDEYKHGGRKNLVMKQFASNLSDADIAAVAAYFSRLTPALETEPRPYTRLGE
;
A
#
# COMPACT_ATOMS: atom_id res chain seq x y z
N MET A 1 -9.42 82.33 29.42
CA MET A 1 -10.88 82.23 29.13
C MET A 1 -11.14 80.95 28.45
N GLY A 2 -11.89 80.02 29.08
CA GLY A 2 -12.20 78.76 28.40
C GLY A 2 -12.86 77.77 29.41
N ARG A 3 -14.13 77.73 29.38
CA ARG A 3 -15.06 77.12 30.37
C ARG A 3 -14.90 75.59 30.39
N GLY A 4 -14.74 75.04 31.61
CA GLY A 4 -14.89 73.60 31.85
C GLY A 4 -16.33 73.14 31.72
N ARG A 5 -16.53 72.00 31.04
CA ARG A 5 -17.82 71.28 31.10
C ARG A 5 -17.65 70.01 31.94
N GLY A 6 -18.30 70.10 33.13
CA GLY A 6 -18.39 68.93 34.01
C GLY A 6 -19.18 67.79 33.38
N PHE A 7 -18.61 66.61 33.43
CA PHE A 7 -19.25 65.40 33.04
C PHE A 7 -19.88 64.74 34.30
N LYS A 8 -21.19 64.71 34.36
CA LYS A 8 -21.91 64.05 35.45
C LYS A 8 -21.95 62.55 35.22
N LEU A 9 -21.25 61.80 36.07
CA LEU A 9 -21.41 60.33 36.10
C LEU A 9 -22.79 59.97 36.64
N ARG A 10 -23.60 59.30 35.85
CA ARG A 10 -24.81 58.64 36.30
C ARG A 10 -24.45 57.24 36.79
N ALA A 11 -24.76 56.95 38.06
CA ALA A 11 -24.65 55.59 38.59
C ALA A 11 -25.69 54.70 37.95
N VAL A 12 -25.24 53.63 37.31
CA VAL A 12 -26.10 52.57 36.79
C VAL A 12 -26.13 51.46 37.84
N SER A 13 -27.28 51.24 38.43
CA SER A 13 -27.52 50.12 39.35
C SER A 13 -27.51 48.82 38.57
N ILE A 14 -26.60 47.94 38.90
CA ILE A 14 -26.56 46.57 38.35
C ILE A 14 -27.44 45.70 39.21
N ALA A 15 -28.60 45.28 38.62
CA ALA A 15 -29.46 44.27 39.19
C ALA A 15 -28.79 42.91 39.04
N ALA A 16 -28.54 42.21 40.12
CA ALA A 16 -28.00 40.87 40.15
C ALA A 16 -29.10 39.89 39.67
N LEU A 17 -28.94 39.32 38.46
CA LEU A 17 -29.70 38.17 37.99
C LEU A 17 -29.04 36.90 38.56
N ALA A 18 -29.75 36.18 39.43
CA ALA A 18 -29.42 34.87 39.91
C ALA A 18 -29.59 33.87 38.76
N ALA A 19 -28.47 33.38 38.23
CA ALA A 19 -28.46 32.30 37.24
C ALA A 19 -28.65 30.96 37.96
N GLY A 20 -29.86 30.38 37.80
CA GLY A 20 -30.13 29.00 38.20
C GLY A 20 -29.35 28.02 37.33
N ALA A 21 -28.39 27.31 37.92
CA ALA A 21 -27.69 26.23 37.25
C ALA A 21 -28.62 25.02 37.09
N LEU A 22 -29.15 24.81 35.89
CA LEU A 22 -29.77 23.54 35.51
C LEU A 22 -28.65 22.50 35.30
N ALA A 23 -28.50 21.56 36.24
CA ALA A 23 -27.65 20.41 36.10
C ALA A 23 -28.25 19.47 35.02
N VAL A 24 -27.71 19.49 33.81
CA VAL A 24 -28.03 18.50 32.80
C VAL A 24 -27.30 17.20 33.15
N ALA A 25 -28.05 16.24 33.68
CA ALA A 25 -27.55 14.89 33.91
C ALA A 25 -27.21 14.25 32.54
N HIS A 26 -25.93 14.18 32.18
CA HIS A 26 -25.50 13.41 31.04
C HIS A 26 -25.59 11.92 31.39
N THR A 27 -26.62 11.25 30.94
CA THR A 27 -26.67 9.77 30.92
C THR A 27 -25.65 9.30 29.91
N GLN A 28 -24.52 8.81 30.41
CA GLN A 28 -23.52 8.12 29.58
C GLN A 28 -24.14 6.80 29.11
N THR A 29 -24.53 6.74 27.85
CA THR A 29 -24.85 5.47 27.18
C THR A 29 -23.60 4.58 27.25
N PRO A 30 -23.70 3.30 27.68
CA PRO A 30 -22.55 2.40 27.63
C PRO A 30 -21.98 2.38 26.21
N ALA A 31 -20.68 2.57 26.08
CA ALA A 31 -20.00 2.44 24.79
C ALA A 31 -20.26 1.02 24.27
N GLU A 32 -20.99 0.93 23.18
CA GLU A 32 -21.18 -0.31 22.43
C GLU A 32 -19.80 -0.82 22.04
N THR A 33 -19.43 -1.97 22.58
CA THR A 33 -18.14 -2.61 22.31
C THR A 33 -18.11 -2.91 20.81
N ALA A 34 -17.27 -2.21 20.05
CA ALA A 34 -17.10 -2.49 18.65
C ALA A 34 -16.79 -3.98 18.47
N PRO A 35 -17.42 -4.67 17.50
CA PRO A 35 -17.15 -6.08 17.26
C PRO A 35 -15.65 -6.23 17.00
N ALA A 36 -15.00 -7.15 17.73
CA ALA A 36 -13.61 -7.49 17.53
C ALA A 36 -13.41 -7.81 16.04
N ALA A 37 -12.46 -7.14 15.39
CA ALA A 37 -12.12 -7.40 14.00
C ALA A 37 -11.86 -8.90 13.87
N ALA A 38 -12.65 -9.57 13.01
CA ALA A 38 -12.48 -10.98 12.75
C ALA A 38 -11.04 -11.21 12.30
N THR A 39 -10.31 -12.09 13.00
CA THR A 39 -8.97 -12.53 12.59
C THR A 39 -9.12 -13.11 11.19
N PRO A 40 -8.35 -12.65 10.20
CA PRO A 40 -8.38 -13.25 8.87
C PRO A 40 -8.15 -14.76 9.00
N PRO A 41 -8.80 -15.60 8.19
CA PRO A 41 -8.54 -17.03 8.20
C PRO A 41 -7.03 -17.25 8.00
N ALA A 42 -6.44 -18.13 8.82
CA ALA A 42 -5.03 -18.46 8.71
C ALA A 42 -4.76 -18.99 7.28
N GLN A 43 -3.79 -18.39 6.60
CA GLN A 43 -3.39 -18.90 5.29
C GLN A 43 -2.88 -20.33 5.44
N PRO A 44 -3.18 -21.24 4.50
CA PRO A 44 -2.67 -22.59 4.54
C PRO A 44 -1.13 -22.58 4.53
N ALA A 45 -0.51 -23.55 5.15
CA ALA A 45 0.94 -23.73 5.09
C ALA A 45 1.36 -23.94 3.62
N ALA A 46 2.29 -23.13 3.14
CA ALA A 46 2.68 -23.14 1.73
C ALA A 46 3.66 -24.28 1.41
N ASP A 47 3.42 -24.98 0.30
CA ASP A 47 4.34 -25.93 -0.30
C ASP A 47 5.10 -25.26 -1.47
N VAL A 48 6.36 -24.93 -1.23
CA VAL A 48 7.23 -24.29 -2.23
C VAL A 48 7.50 -25.18 -3.45
N GLN A 49 7.51 -26.53 -3.29
CA GLN A 49 7.73 -27.44 -4.41
C GLN A 49 6.49 -27.49 -5.31
N HIS A 50 5.31 -27.53 -4.73
CA HIS A 50 4.07 -27.39 -5.49
C HIS A 50 3.98 -26.00 -6.14
N GLY A 51 4.34 -24.94 -5.41
CA GLY A 51 4.42 -23.58 -5.93
C GLY A 51 5.31 -23.46 -7.18
N LYS A 52 6.45 -24.17 -7.21
CA LYS A 52 7.33 -24.23 -8.38
C LYS A 52 6.61 -24.82 -9.61
N ALA A 53 5.80 -25.84 -9.43
CA ALA A 53 5.03 -26.45 -10.51
C ALA A 53 3.91 -25.52 -11.01
N VAL A 54 3.14 -24.94 -10.08
CA VAL A 54 2.03 -24.03 -10.38
C VAL A 54 2.52 -22.77 -11.12
N THR A 55 3.68 -22.25 -10.77
CA THR A 55 4.21 -20.99 -11.33
C THR A 55 4.95 -21.15 -12.66
N TYR A 56 4.97 -22.33 -13.25
CA TYR A 56 5.67 -22.56 -14.53
C TYR A 56 5.28 -21.54 -15.61
N THR A 57 3.99 -21.27 -15.77
CA THR A 57 3.50 -20.27 -16.74
C THR A 57 3.80 -18.83 -16.33
N CYS A 58 3.84 -18.54 -15.02
CA CYS A 58 4.11 -17.21 -14.47
C CYS A 58 5.52 -16.74 -14.87
N LEU A 59 6.49 -17.64 -14.82
CA LEU A 59 7.88 -17.36 -15.21
C LEU A 59 8.04 -17.09 -16.71
N GLY A 60 6.99 -17.35 -17.52
CA GLY A 60 6.90 -16.94 -18.91
C GLY A 60 7.01 -15.42 -19.10
N CYS A 61 6.60 -14.65 -18.10
CA CYS A 61 6.69 -13.20 -18.07
C CYS A 61 7.58 -12.73 -16.91
N HIS A 62 7.29 -13.16 -15.68
CA HIS A 62 7.99 -12.73 -14.46
C HIS A 62 9.41 -13.32 -14.30
N GLY A 63 9.82 -14.27 -15.14
CA GLY A 63 11.16 -14.85 -15.16
C GLY A 63 12.04 -14.31 -16.30
N ILE A 64 11.67 -13.21 -16.93
CA ILE A 64 12.46 -12.59 -18.01
C ILE A 64 12.82 -11.17 -17.58
N GLU A 65 14.12 -10.93 -17.40
CA GLU A 65 14.62 -9.60 -17.07
C GLU A 65 14.20 -8.57 -18.14
N GLY A 66 13.67 -7.43 -17.66
CA GLY A 66 13.24 -6.33 -18.53
C GLY A 66 12.03 -6.62 -19.41
N TYR A 67 11.28 -7.71 -19.16
CA TYR A 67 10.08 -8.01 -19.95
C TYR A 67 9.00 -6.96 -19.73
N LYS A 68 8.33 -6.59 -20.84
CA LYS A 68 7.26 -5.58 -20.83
C LYS A 68 5.98 -6.13 -21.42
N ASN A 69 4.85 -5.64 -20.89
CA ASN A 69 3.55 -5.84 -21.52
C ASN A 69 3.52 -5.19 -22.91
N ALA A 70 2.74 -5.77 -23.82
CA ALA A 70 2.60 -5.22 -25.17
C ALA A 70 1.69 -3.98 -25.22
N TYR A 71 0.59 -4.01 -24.45
CA TYR A 71 -0.37 -2.89 -24.39
C TYR A 71 -1.25 -2.97 -23.13
N PRO A 72 -1.28 -1.92 -22.30
CA PRO A 72 -0.35 -0.79 -22.30
C PRO A 72 1.08 -1.25 -22.00
N MET A 73 2.05 -0.53 -22.56
CA MET A 73 3.46 -0.91 -22.41
C MET A 73 4.03 -0.42 -21.08
N TYR A 74 4.29 -1.36 -20.17
CA TYR A 74 5.03 -1.15 -18.92
C TYR A 74 5.70 -2.46 -18.49
N SER A 75 6.66 -2.38 -17.61
CA SER A 75 7.44 -3.52 -17.16
C SER A 75 6.60 -4.51 -16.35
N VAL A 76 6.79 -5.79 -16.60
CA VAL A 76 6.25 -6.85 -15.73
C VAL A 76 6.99 -6.78 -14.39
N PRO A 77 6.27 -6.75 -13.25
CA PRO A 77 6.89 -6.48 -11.96
C PRO A 77 7.83 -7.58 -11.48
N GLU A 78 8.85 -7.15 -10.75
CA GLU A 78 9.75 -8.01 -10.01
C GLU A 78 9.02 -8.65 -8.82
N LEU A 79 9.22 -9.95 -8.62
CA LEU A 79 8.53 -10.72 -7.58
C LEU A 79 9.47 -11.31 -6.53
N ARG A 80 10.71 -11.65 -6.91
CA ARG A 80 11.68 -12.24 -5.99
C ARG A 80 12.12 -11.22 -4.95
N GLY A 81 12.13 -11.65 -3.69
CA GLY A 81 12.38 -10.77 -2.56
C GLY A 81 11.13 -10.09 -1.99
N GLN A 82 9.97 -10.25 -2.63
CA GLN A 82 8.70 -9.71 -2.15
C GLN A 82 8.17 -10.53 -0.97
N ASN A 83 7.24 -9.99 -0.22
CA ASN A 83 6.52 -10.69 0.83
C ASN A 83 5.52 -11.70 0.23
N ALA A 84 5.61 -12.96 0.62
CA ALA A 84 4.72 -14.01 0.11
C ALA A 84 3.24 -13.73 0.46
N GLU A 85 2.97 -13.21 1.67
CA GLU A 85 1.61 -12.83 2.07
C GLU A 85 1.03 -11.76 1.16
N TYR A 86 1.83 -10.72 0.84
CA TYR A 86 1.40 -9.70 -0.12
C TYR A 86 1.18 -10.29 -1.52
N LEU A 87 2.04 -11.19 -1.99
CA LEU A 87 1.84 -11.84 -3.30
C LEU A 87 0.55 -12.66 -3.35
N ALA A 88 0.24 -13.41 -2.29
CA ALA A 88 -1.04 -14.13 -2.19
C ALA A 88 -2.23 -13.16 -2.25
N ILE A 89 -2.21 -12.06 -1.47
CA ILE A 89 -3.23 -11.00 -1.53
C ILE A 89 -3.35 -10.43 -2.95
N ALA A 90 -2.24 -10.24 -3.66
CA ALA A 90 -2.24 -9.74 -5.01
C ALA A 90 -2.88 -10.72 -6.01
N LEU A 91 -2.59 -12.03 -5.89
CA LEU A 91 -3.19 -13.08 -6.72
C LEU A 91 -4.70 -13.16 -6.51
N HIS A 92 -5.16 -13.16 -5.24
CA HIS A 92 -6.59 -13.06 -4.93
C HIS A 92 -7.22 -11.82 -5.56
N GLY A 93 -6.58 -10.66 -5.44
CA GLY A 93 -7.09 -9.42 -6.02
C GLY A 93 -7.26 -9.48 -7.55
N TYR A 94 -6.41 -10.22 -8.26
CA TYR A 94 -6.58 -10.45 -9.70
C TYR A 94 -7.72 -11.43 -9.98
N ARG A 95 -7.81 -12.55 -9.26
CA ARG A 95 -8.90 -13.51 -9.40
C ARG A 95 -10.26 -12.87 -9.14
N ASP A 96 -10.36 -12.10 -8.07
CA ASP A 96 -11.63 -11.53 -7.59
C ASP A 96 -11.99 -10.21 -8.31
N GLY A 97 -11.15 -9.71 -9.23
CA GLY A 97 -11.39 -8.50 -9.99
C GLY A 97 -11.16 -7.21 -9.20
N ASP A 98 -10.45 -7.26 -8.08
CA ASP A 98 -10.03 -6.09 -7.31
C ASP A 98 -8.79 -5.41 -7.89
N ARG A 99 -8.10 -6.11 -8.81
CA ARG A 99 -7.04 -5.59 -9.68
C ARG A 99 -7.39 -5.84 -11.13
N ALA A 100 -7.64 -4.77 -11.88
CA ALA A 100 -8.03 -4.85 -13.28
C ALA A 100 -6.81 -5.12 -14.17
N HIS A 101 -6.54 -6.39 -14.45
CA HIS A 101 -5.50 -6.81 -15.39
C HIS A 101 -5.90 -8.14 -16.05
N ILE A 102 -6.34 -8.09 -17.30
CA ILE A 102 -6.96 -9.23 -17.98
C ILE A 102 -6.05 -10.48 -18.02
N THR A 103 -4.77 -10.33 -18.33
CA THR A 103 -3.82 -11.44 -18.35
C THR A 103 -3.65 -12.06 -16.96
N MET A 104 -3.48 -11.22 -15.91
CA MET A 104 -3.32 -11.74 -14.56
C MET A 104 -4.60 -12.37 -14.04
N HIS A 105 -5.77 -11.82 -14.36
CA HIS A 105 -7.05 -12.46 -14.06
C HIS A 105 -7.12 -13.87 -14.67
N SER A 106 -6.84 -14.01 -15.97
CA SER A 106 -6.84 -15.32 -16.64
C SER A 106 -5.82 -16.31 -16.08
N GLN A 107 -4.70 -15.83 -15.53
CA GLN A 107 -3.72 -16.71 -14.88
C GLN A 107 -4.15 -17.16 -13.47
N THR A 108 -5.03 -16.40 -12.81
CA THR A 108 -5.40 -16.65 -11.41
C THR A 108 -6.80 -17.24 -11.24
N GLU A 109 -7.69 -17.12 -12.23
CA GLU A 109 -9.11 -17.51 -12.10
C GLU A 109 -9.33 -18.99 -11.76
N THR A 110 -8.41 -19.86 -12.14
CA THR A 110 -8.49 -21.31 -11.89
C THR A 110 -7.67 -21.78 -10.69
N LEU A 111 -6.89 -20.88 -10.07
CA LEU A 111 -6.06 -21.24 -8.93
C LEU A 111 -6.90 -21.34 -7.65
N SER A 112 -6.67 -22.41 -6.88
CA SER A 112 -7.17 -22.51 -5.51
C SER A 112 -6.43 -21.57 -4.57
N ASP A 113 -6.97 -21.33 -3.37
CA ASP A 113 -6.29 -20.54 -2.34
C ASP A 113 -4.95 -21.16 -1.94
N GLN A 114 -4.87 -22.51 -1.94
CA GLN A 114 -3.62 -23.24 -1.71
C GLN A 114 -2.62 -23.00 -2.83
N ASP A 115 -3.04 -23.11 -4.10
CA ASP A 115 -2.15 -22.83 -5.24
C ASP A 115 -1.60 -21.41 -5.18
N MET A 116 -2.41 -20.43 -4.79
CA MET A 116 -1.97 -19.03 -4.62
C MET A 116 -0.98 -18.86 -3.49
N ALA A 117 -1.18 -19.54 -2.36
CA ALA A 117 -0.23 -19.52 -1.23
C ALA A 117 1.11 -20.16 -1.62
N ASP A 118 1.07 -21.29 -2.31
CA ASP A 118 2.25 -22.04 -2.77
C ASP A 118 3.02 -21.25 -3.84
N ALA A 119 2.29 -20.70 -4.82
CA ALA A 119 2.85 -19.84 -5.86
C ALA A 119 3.51 -18.59 -5.26
N ALA A 120 2.84 -17.92 -4.32
CA ALA A 120 3.37 -16.75 -3.64
C ALA A 120 4.65 -17.07 -2.87
N ALA A 121 4.70 -18.18 -2.15
CA ALA A 121 5.88 -18.60 -1.41
C ALA A 121 7.07 -18.92 -2.33
N PHE A 122 6.83 -19.58 -3.46
CA PHE A 122 7.88 -19.87 -4.44
C PHE A 122 8.39 -18.59 -5.11
N LEU A 123 7.49 -17.73 -5.61
CA LEU A 123 7.86 -16.50 -6.33
C LEU A 123 8.56 -15.48 -5.42
N ALA A 124 8.13 -15.37 -4.17
CA ALA A 124 8.79 -14.51 -3.20
C ALA A 124 10.23 -14.94 -2.92
N GLY A 125 10.47 -16.24 -2.88
CA GLY A 125 11.77 -16.77 -2.48
C GLY A 125 12.15 -16.29 -1.08
N LYS A 126 13.37 -15.79 -0.93
CA LYS A 126 13.82 -15.19 0.33
C LYS A 126 13.42 -13.71 0.37
N PRO A 127 12.55 -13.30 1.31
CA PRO A 127 12.14 -11.91 1.42
C PRO A 127 13.33 -10.96 1.65
N LEU A 128 13.20 -9.72 1.17
CA LEU A 128 14.16 -8.67 1.48
C LEU A 128 14.22 -8.42 2.98
N VAL A 129 15.40 -8.10 3.46
CA VAL A 129 15.62 -7.73 4.87
C VAL A 129 15.90 -6.23 4.94
N SER A 130 15.06 -5.50 5.67
CA SER A 130 15.25 -4.07 5.89
C SER A 130 16.53 -3.80 6.68
N SER A 131 17.27 -2.80 6.26
CA SER A 131 18.38 -2.24 7.01
C SER A 131 17.91 -1.34 8.18
N GLY A 132 16.62 -0.98 8.20
CA GLY A 132 16.04 -0.02 9.12
C GLY A 132 16.52 1.43 8.92
N LYS A 133 17.34 1.68 7.91
CA LYS A 133 17.91 3.01 7.62
C LYS A 133 17.31 3.56 6.32
N ALA A 134 17.02 4.86 6.32
CA ALA A 134 16.60 5.53 5.11
C ALA A 134 17.71 5.47 4.05
N ALA A 135 17.36 5.01 2.86
CA ALA A 135 18.26 4.98 1.71
C ALA A 135 18.16 6.31 0.94
N GLY A 136 18.58 7.40 1.58
CA GLY A 136 18.45 8.75 1.06
C GLY A 136 17.24 9.52 1.61
N THR A 137 17.04 10.74 1.12
CA THR A 137 15.90 11.58 1.52
C THR A 137 14.73 11.32 0.60
N PRO A 138 13.59 10.79 1.09
CA PRO A 138 12.40 10.61 0.27
C PRO A 138 11.86 11.97 -0.20
N PRO A 139 11.38 12.08 -1.44
CA PRO A 139 10.69 13.29 -1.89
C PRO A 139 9.46 13.53 -1.03
N GLN A 140 8.99 14.77 -0.96
CA GLN A 140 7.83 15.14 -0.13
C GLN A 140 6.63 14.23 -0.35
N ALA A 141 6.33 13.89 -1.60
CA ALA A 141 5.23 12.99 -1.97
C ALA A 141 5.39 11.56 -1.43
N ALA A 142 6.62 11.09 -1.15
CA ALA A 142 6.89 9.75 -0.64
C ALA A 142 6.98 9.67 0.89
N GLN A 143 6.95 10.80 1.61
CA GLN A 143 7.18 10.81 3.06
C GLN A 143 6.20 9.96 3.86
N LEU A 144 4.94 9.92 3.45
CA LEU A 144 3.92 9.08 4.09
C LEU A 144 4.02 7.61 3.66
N CYS A 145 4.54 7.34 2.47
CA CYS A 145 4.65 5.99 1.92
C CYS A 145 5.63 5.12 2.72
N VAL A 146 6.72 5.72 3.21
CA VAL A 146 7.78 5.00 3.95
C VAL A 146 7.30 4.42 5.29
N SER A 147 6.16 4.89 5.84
CA SER A 147 5.60 4.37 7.08
C SER A 147 5.13 2.90 6.97
N CYS A 148 4.71 2.47 5.79
CA CYS A 148 4.26 1.11 5.51
C CYS A 148 5.24 0.36 4.59
N HIS A 149 5.79 1.06 3.58
CA HIS A 149 6.70 0.46 2.60
C HIS A 149 8.17 0.50 3.02
N GLY A 150 8.47 1.03 4.21
CA GLY A 150 9.80 1.10 4.82
C GLY A 150 10.67 2.27 4.31
N PRO A 151 11.59 2.75 5.15
CA PRO A 151 12.47 3.86 4.82
C PRO A 151 13.52 3.51 3.77
N ASP A 152 13.81 2.22 3.58
CA ASP A 152 14.66 1.65 2.54
C ASP A 152 13.85 0.94 1.45
N GLY A 153 12.53 1.13 1.43
CA GLY A 153 11.63 0.50 0.47
C GLY A 153 11.32 -0.98 0.76
N VAL A 154 11.80 -1.52 1.89
CA VAL A 154 11.43 -2.86 2.37
C VAL A 154 10.29 -2.74 3.36
N ALA A 155 9.17 -3.39 3.07
CA ALA A 155 7.94 -3.23 3.81
C ALA A 155 8.06 -3.60 5.29
N VAL A 156 7.38 -2.83 6.16
CA VAL A 156 7.42 -3.00 7.62
C VAL A 156 6.58 -4.18 8.12
N ALA A 157 5.68 -4.71 7.28
CA ALA A 157 4.84 -5.87 7.59
C ALA A 157 4.58 -6.71 6.34
N PRO A 158 4.37 -8.04 6.45
CA PRO A 158 4.23 -8.95 5.32
C PRO A 158 3.03 -8.68 4.39
N ILE A 159 2.00 -8.00 4.90
CA ILE A 159 0.82 -7.61 4.11
C ILE A 159 1.08 -6.43 3.17
N TYR A 160 2.16 -5.67 3.40
CA TYR A 160 2.55 -4.55 2.55
C TYR A 160 3.61 -4.99 1.53
N PRO A 161 3.58 -4.42 0.33
CA PRO A 161 4.64 -4.70 -0.64
C PRO A 161 5.93 -3.94 -0.33
N SER A 162 7.06 -4.63 -0.48
CA SER A 162 8.33 -3.97 -0.69
C SER A 162 8.34 -3.30 -2.07
N LEU A 163 8.91 -2.09 -2.14
CA LEU A 163 8.95 -1.28 -3.36
C LEU A 163 10.38 -1.06 -3.86
N ALA A 164 11.39 -1.37 -3.04
CA ALA A 164 12.80 -1.19 -3.39
C ALA A 164 13.17 -1.98 -4.64
N GLY A 165 13.71 -1.31 -5.64
CA GLY A 165 14.12 -1.90 -6.90
C GLY A 165 12.99 -2.33 -7.84
N GLN A 166 11.72 -2.06 -7.48
CA GLN A 166 10.61 -2.31 -8.39
C GLN A 166 10.68 -1.36 -9.59
N HIS A 167 10.27 -1.81 -10.77
CA HIS A 167 10.28 -1.00 -11.99
C HIS A 167 9.52 0.32 -11.83
N GLU A 168 10.14 1.41 -12.23
CA GLU A 168 9.58 2.76 -12.11
C GLU A 168 8.22 2.87 -12.83
N ASP A 169 8.15 2.40 -14.07
CA ASP A 169 6.93 2.42 -14.88
C ASP A 169 5.80 1.54 -14.30
N TYR A 170 6.15 0.42 -13.64
CA TYR A 170 5.18 -0.39 -12.92
C TYR A 170 4.63 0.32 -11.67
N ILE A 171 5.49 1.02 -10.91
CA ILE A 171 5.04 1.80 -9.74
C ILE A 171 4.10 2.93 -10.19
N VAL A 172 4.45 3.66 -11.25
CA VAL A 172 3.59 4.68 -11.86
C VAL A 172 2.23 4.07 -12.19
N ARG A 173 2.22 2.97 -12.92
CA ARG A 173 0.99 2.27 -13.32
C ARG A 173 0.16 1.84 -12.11
N ALA A 174 0.78 1.29 -11.07
CA ALA A 174 0.09 0.84 -9.86
C ALA A 174 -0.57 2.00 -9.11
N LEU A 175 0.12 3.14 -8.97
CA LEU A 175 -0.44 4.33 -8.31
C LEU A 175 -1.59 4.93 -9.12
N ASP A 176 -1.46 4.98 -10.45
CA ASP A 176 -2.54 5.41 -11.35
C ASP A 176 -3.77 4.52 -11.23
N GLU A 177 -3.60 3.20 -11.18
CA GLU A 177 -4.70 2.24 -10.99
C GLU A 177 -5.40 2.42 -9.64
N TYR A 178 -4.66 2.68 -8.55
CA TYR A 178 -5.28 3.01 -7.26
C TYR A 178 -6.05 4.33 -7.31
N LYS A 179 -5.49 5.36 -7.97
CA LYS A 179 -6.11 6.67 -8.12
C LYS A 179 -7.43 6.60 -8.90
N HIS A 180 -7.47 5.83 -9.99
CA HIS A 180 -8.60 5.75 -10.91
C HIS A 180 -9.49 4.51 -10.71
N GLY A 181 -9.21 3.67 -9.71
CA GLY A 181 -10.08 2.55 -9.33
C GLY A 181 -9.81 1.23 -10.07
N GLY A 182 -8.74 1.14 -10.86
CA GLY A 182 -8.27 -0.11 -11.47
C GLY A 182 -7.75 -1.12 -10.43
N ARG A 183 -7.38 -0.63 -9.25
CA ARG A 183 -7.07 -1.44 -8.06
C ARG A 183 -7.93 -0.98 -6.89
N LYS A 184 -8.66 -1.92 -6.27
CA LYS A 184 -9.54 -1.64 -5.14
C LYS A 184 -8.78 -1.91 -3.83
N ASN A 185 -8.25 -0.85 -3.25
CA ASN A 185 -7.68 -0.85 -1.90
C ASN A 185 -7.93 0.54 -1.32
N LEU A 186 -8.75 0.63 -0.27
CA LEU A 186 -9.20 1.90 0.29
C LEU A 186 -8.03 2.75 0.82
N VAL A 187 -7.04 2.12 1.45
CA VAL A 187 -5.87 2.81 2.00
C VAL A 187 -5.03 3.40 0.87
N MET A 188 -4.65 2.56 -0.12
CA MET A 188 -3.84 3.03 -1.25
C MET A 188 -4.59 4.03 -2.12
N LYS A 189 -5.90 3.88 -2.30
CA LYS A 189 -6.74 4.85 -3.01
C LYS A 189 -6.69 6.21 -2.33
N GLN A 190 -6.81 6.26 -1.00
CA GLN A 190 -6.75 7.52 -0.24
C GLN A 190 -5.42 8.25 -0.45
N PHE A 191 -4.29 7.54 -0.42
CA PHE A 191 -2.99 8.14 -0.67
C PHE A 191 -2.82 8.54 -2.14
N ALA A 192 -3.12 7.65 -3.09
CA ALA A 192 -2.91 7.89 -4.51
C ALA A 192 -3.80 9.00 -5.08
N SER A 193 -5.02 9.18 -4.56
CA SER A 193 -5.96 10.20 -5.04
C SER A 193 -5.46 11.63 -4.87
N ASN A 194 -4.56 11.86 -3.91
CA ASN A 194 -4.01 13.19 -3.61
C ASN A 194 -2.70 13.50 -4.37
N LEU A 195 -2.15 12.53 -5.11
CA LEU A 195 -0.91 12.70 -5.85
C LEU A 195 -1.16 13.33 -7.23
N SER A 196 -0.37 14.32 -7.60
CA SER A 196 -0.26 14.77 -8.99
C SER A 196 0.55 13.75 -9.82
N ASP A 197 0.51 13.83 -11.13
CA ASP A 197 1.32 12.97 -12.01
C ASP A 197 2.82 13.16 -11.77
N ALA A 198 3.24 14.39 -11.43
CA ALA A 198 4.62 14.68 -11.05
C ALA A 198 5.01 14.03 -9.72
N ASP A 199 4.08 14.01 -8.73
CA ASP A 199 4.30 13.30 -7.46
C ASP A 199 4.39 11.80 -7.67
N ILE A 200 3.52 11.22 -8.51
CA ILE A 200 3.55 9.79 -8.87
C ILE A 200 4.90 9.44 -9.50
N ALA A 201 5.38 10.24 -10.45
CA ALA A 201 6.69 10.04 -11.07
C ALA A 201 7.83 10.14 -10.05
N ALA A 202 7.79 11.13 -9.14
CA ALA A 202 8.81 11.31 -8.11
C ALA A 202 8.85 10.14 -7.11
N VAL A 203 7.66 9.65 -6.68
CA VAL A 203 7.53 8.48 -5.80
C VAL A 203 8.09 7.22 -6.49
N ALA A 204 7.72 7.00 -7.75
CA ALA A 204 8.17 5.84 -8.52
C ALA A 204 9.68 5.86 -8.72
N ALA A 205 10.24 7.00 -9.14
CA ALA A 205 11.69 7.18 -9.31
C ALA A 205 12.47 7.01 -8.00
N TYR A 206 11.89 7.35 -6.86
CA TYR A 206 12.52 7.15 -5.56
C TYR A 206 12.61 5.66 -5.22
N PHE A 207 11.50 4.95 -5.18
CA PHE A 207 11.48 3.55 -4.75
C PHE A 207 12.20 2.60 -5.73
N SER A 208 12.15 2.87 -7.03
CA SER A 208 12.80 2.02 -8.05
C SER A 208 14.32 1.94 -7.91
N ARG A 209 14.94 2.90 -7.25
CA ARG A 209 16.41 2.98 -7.09
C ARG A 209 16.93 2.52 -5.74
N LEU A 210 16.04 2.14 -4.83
CA LEU A 210 16.42 1.72 -3.49
C LEU A 210 17.02 0.32 -3.48
N THR A 211 17.91 0.08 -2.51
CA THR A 211 18.54 -1.21 -2.24
C THR A 211 18.37 -1.56 -0.75
N PRO A 212 18.25 -2.87 -0.39
CA PRO A 212 18.23 -4.04 -1.29
C PRO A 212 17.04 -4.02 -2.24
N ALA A 213 17.18 -4.64 -3.42
CA ALA A 213 16.21 -4.55 -4.50
C ALA A 213 15.43 -5.85 -4.70
N LEU A 214 14.18 -5.72 -5.18
CA LEU A 214 13.44 -6.85 -5.76
C LEU A 214 14.14 -7.30 -7.05
N GLU A 215 13.99 -8.57 -7.39
CA GLU A 215 14.70 -9.20 -8.51
C GLU A 215 13.75 -10.03 -9.37
N THR A 216 14.14 -10.27 -10.61
CA THR A 216 13.51 -11.26 -11.48
C THR A 216 13.88 -12.67 -11.01
N GLU A 217 12.89 -13.56 -10.83
CA GLU A 217 13.16 -14.99 -10.63
C GLU A 217 13.67 -15.60 -11.92
N PRO A 218 14.92 -16.11 -11.98
CA PRO A 218 15.46 -16.65 -13.21
C PRO A 218 14.69 -17.91 -13.62
N ARG A 219 14.41 -18.03 -14.92
CA ARG A 219 13.82 -19.26 -15.47
C ARG A 219 14.77 -20.43 -15.26
N PRO A 220 14.27 -21.57 -14.78
CA PRO A 220 15.12 -22.76 -14.59
C PRO A 220 15.71 -23.33 -15.90
N TYR A 221 15.29 -22.81 -17.07
CA TYR A 221 15.63 -23.34 -18.40
C TYR A 221 16.54 -22.44 -19.23
N THR A 222 16.98 -21.29 -18.73
CA THR A 222 17.84 -20.36 -19.47
C THR A 222 19.31 -20.81 -19.56
N ARG A 223 19.67 -21.96 -18.97
CA ARG A 223 21.00 -22.54 -19.06
C ARG A 223 21.06 -23.81 -19.92
N LEU A 224 20.51 -23.74 -21.13
CA LEU A 224 20.83 -24.71 -22.16
C LEU A 224 21.95 -24.16 -23.03
N GLY A 225 23.17 -24.03 -22.50
CA GLY A 225 24.26 -23.52 -23.31
C GLY A 225 25.54 -23.12 -22.59
N GLU A 226 25.77 -23.58 -21.34
CA GLU A 226 27.12 -23.57 -20.72
C GLU A 226 27.63 -24.99 -20.46
#